data_63c4c6f4c5d4709627afaa1a09618d4d
#
_entry.id   63c4c6f4c5d4709627afaa1a09618d4d
#
_cell.length_a   1.000
_cell.length_b   1.000
_cell.length_c   1.000
_cell.angle_alpha   90.00
_cell.angle_beta   90.00
_cell.angle_gamma   90.00
#
_symmetry.space_group_name_H-M   'P 1'
#
loop_
_entity.id
_entity.type
_entity.pdbx_description
1 polymer ?
#
loop_
_entity_poly.entity_id
_entity_poly.type
_entity_poly.pdbx_seq_one_letter_code
_entity_poly.pdbx_strand_id
1 'polypeptide(L)'
;MKKLNIKRAFKALVRNGEGTIYWQAFNNGNYLVGNAHCVITVSESDFHDNFDVINTNKVRLVNSECLLDVARKCAEHLETEYMKPTTVSIMVGSTDTQVLKTSRTKRLTVVNKEYMQCLEDAGSTMLYVSKQKTSIKEPLFEMLTDEKQELVKFFCVLPIHCDVENVLGDVLSKNIL
;
A
#
# COMPACT_ATOMS: atom_id res chain seq x y z
N MET A 1 1.73 13.53 4.03
CA MET A 1 2.03 12.09 3.89
C MET A 1 2.99 11.67 4.98
N LYS A 2 2.75 10.53 5.60
CA LYS A 2 3.57 10.00 6.70
C LYS A 2 4.96 9.61 6.20
N LYS A 3 5.93 9.60 7.12
CA LYS A 3 7.27 9.16 6.80
C LYS A 3 7.28 7.64 6.59
N LEU A 4 8.01 7.19 5.59
CA LEU A 4 8.12 5.79 5.22
C LEU A 4 9.44 5.21 5.74
N ASN A 5 9.38 4.07 6.39
CA ASN A 5 10.58 3.29 6.70
C ASN A 5 11.00 2.51 5.44
N ILE A 6 11.90 3.08 4.69
CA ILE A 6 12.31 2.62 3.36
C ILE A 6 12.84 1.18 3.40
N LYS A 7 13.75 0.87 4.32
CA LYS A 7 14.33 -0.47 4.43
C LYS A 7 13.27 -1.54 4.72
N ARG A 8 12.30 -1.22 5.56
CA ARG A 8 11.19 -2.11 5.86
C ARG A 8 10.27 -2.28 4.64
N ALA A 9 10.03 -1.18 3.93
CA ALA A 9 9.21 -1.19 2.72
C ALA A 9 9.81 -2.08 1.63
N PHE A 10 11.11 -1.97 1.34
CA PHE A 10 11.78 -2.85 0.39
C PHE A 10 11.69 -4.32 0.79
N LYS A 11 11.89 -4.65 2.08
CA LYS A 11 11.73 -6.02 2.56
C LYS A 11 10.30 -6.55 2.37
N ALA A 12 9.30 -5.72 2.64
CA ALA A 12 7.90 -6.09 2.44
C ALA A 12 7.56 -6.29 0.95
N LEU A 13 8.04 -5.39 0.08
CA LEU A 13 7.87 -5.50 -1.37
C LEU A 13 8.49 -6.77 -1.93
N VAL A 14 9.74 -7.09 -1.51
CA VAL A 14 10.44 -8.30 -1.93
C VAL A 14 9.71 -9.56 -1.46
N ARG A 15 9.30 -9.61 -0.19
CA ARG A 15 8.64 -10.78 0.40
C ARG A 15 7.29 -11.08 -0.24
N ASN A 16 6.53 -10.04 -0.55
CA ASN A 16 5.15 -10.17 -1.02
C ASN A 16 5.01 -9.92 -2.54
N GLY A 17 6.12 -9.78 -3.27
CA GLY A 17 6.12 -9.38 -4.69
C GLY A 17 6.17 -10.51 -5.70
N GLU A 18 5.97 -11.77 -5.27
CA GLU A 18 6.00 -12.92 -6.17
C GLU A 18 7.25 -12.97 -7.09
N GLY A 19 8.38 -12.53 -6.56
CA GLY A 19 9.66 -12.52 -7.26
C GLY A 19 9.84 -11.39 -8.27
N THR A 20 8.95 -10.40 -8.33
CA THR A 20 9.08 -9.25 -9.24
C THR A 20 8.83 -7.94 -8.52
N ILE A 21 9.74 -6.98 -8.74
CA ILE A 21 9.57 -5.58 -8.34
C ILE A 21 9.59 -4.71 -9.58
N TYR A 22 8.63 -3.81 -9.67
CA TYR A 22 8.52 -2.80 -10.71
C TYR A 22 9.08 -1.48 -10.23
N TRP A 23 9.70 -0.73 -11.12
CA TRP A 23 10.17 0.61 -10.81
C TRP A 23 9.98 1.57 -12.00
N GLN A 24 9.86 2.85 -11.69
CA GLN A 24 9.75 3.91 -12.67
C GLN A 24 10.38 5.18 -12.10
N ALA A 25 11.31 5.78 -12.85
CA ALA A 25 11.84 7.09 -12.50
C ALA A 25 10.77 8.17 -12.75
N PHE A 26 10.64 9.12 -11.83
CA PHE A 26 9.79 10.29 -12.01
C PHE A 26 10.39 11.47 -11.23
N ASN A 27 10.00 12.70 -11.60
CA ASN A 27 10.39 13.97 -10.95
C ASN A 27 11.68 13.98 -10.11
N ASN A 28 12.69 14.73 -10.56
CA ASN A 28 13.84 15.19 -9.77
C ASN A 28 14.53 14.13 -8.88
N GLY A 29 14.85 12.96 -9.41
CA GLY A 29 15.60 11.92 -8.68
C GLY A 29 14.74 11.11 -7.70
N ASN A 30 13.45 11.00 -7.94
CA ASN A 30 12.57 10.08 -7.24
C ASN A 30 12.17 8.91 -8.14
N TYR A 31 11.86 7.80 -7.49
CA TYR A 31 11.38 6.58 -8.12
C TYR A 31 10.06 6.14 -7.50
N LEU A 32 9.15 5.66 -8.33
CA LEU A 32 8.06 4.78 -7.89
C LEU A 32 8.60 3.35 -7.91
N VAL A 33 8.41 2.64 -6.82
CA VAL A 33 8.82 1.25 -6.67
C VAL A 33 7.66 0.46 -6.10
N GLY A 34 7.38 -0.70 -6.66
CA GLY A 34 6.25 -1.48 -6.20
C GLY A 34 6.22 -2.91 -6.70
N ASN A 35 5.21 -3.61 -6.26
CA ASN A 35 4.82 -4.93 -6.75
C ASN A 35 3.33 -4.93 -7.11
N ALA A 36 2.73 -6.10 -7.32
CA ALA A 36 1.30 -6.21 -7.66
C ALA A 36 0.35 -5.70 -6.56
N HIS A 37 0.84 -5.43 -5.35
CA HIS A 37 0.00 -5.15 -4.18
C HIS A 37 0.30 -3.80 -3.50
N CYS A 38 1.47 -3.23 -3.73
CA CYS A 38 1.87 -1.98 -3.09
C CYS A 38 2.81 -1.18 -3.99
N VAL A 39 2.66 0.14 -4.00
CA VAL A 39 3.54 1.10 -4.69
C VAL A 39 3.96 2.18 -3.70
N ILE A 40 5.24 2.52 -3.69
CA ILE A 40 5.81 3.55 -2.83
C ILE A 40 6.69 4.50 -3.63
N THR A 41 6.85 5.73 -3.14
CA THR A 41 7.89 6.64 -3.62
C THR A 41 9.15 6.51 -2.78
N VAL A 42 10.28 6.46 -3.43
CA VAL A 42 11.61 6.47 -2.81
C VAL A 42 12.51 7.48 -3.50
N SER A 43 13.51 8.01 -2.80
CA SER A 43 14.56 8.81 -3.42
C SER A 43 15.51 7.91 -4.23
N GLU A 44 16.25 8.50 -5.15
CA GLU A 44 17.29 7.79 -5.92
C GLU A 44 18.32 7.14 -5.00
N SER A 45 18.79 7.85 -3.97
CA SER A 45 19.71 7.31 -2.98
C SER A 45 19.12 6.12 -2.23
N ASP A 46 17.89 6.25 -1.72
CA ASP A 46 17.20 5.15 -1.03
C ASP A 46 17.01 3.93 -1.93
N PHE A 47 16.74 4.15 -3.23
CA PHE A 47 16.59 3.08 -4.19
C PHE A 47 17.91 2.31 -4.36
N HIS A 48 19.03 3.01 -4.56
CA HIS A 48 20.34 2.40 -4.71
C HIS A 48 20.83 1.74 -3.44
N ASP A 49 20.65 2.37 -2.29
CA ASP A 49 21.08 1.84 -0.97
C ASP A 49 20.33 0.54 -0.58
N ASN A 50 19.15 0.30 -1.15
CA ASN A 50 18.38 -0.91 -0.89
C ASN A 50 18.44 -1.94 -2.03
N PHE A 51 19.28 -1.72 -3.03
CA PHE A 51 19.44 -2.63 -4.18
C PHE A 51 19.90 -4.03 -3.75
N ASP A 52 20.73 -4.12 -2.71
CA ASP A 52 21.21 -5.39 -2.17
C ASP A 52 20.08 -6.28 -1.63
N VAL A 53 19.02 -5.70 -1.08
CA VAL A 53 17.84 -6.45 -0.62
C VAL A 53 17.16 -7.15 -1.80
N ILE A 54 17.11 -6.49 -2.96
CA ILE A 54 16.53 -7.04 -4.20
C ILE A 54 17.41 -8.16 -4.72
N ASN A 55 18.69 -7.90 -4.86
CA ASN A 55 19.67 -8.86 -5.41
C ASN A 55 19.80 -10.11 -4.55
N THR A 56 19.90 -9.97 -3.23
CA THR A 56 20.04 -11.10 -2.28
C THR A 56 18.86 -12.06 -2.37
N ASN A 57 17.66 -11.56 -2.66
CA ASN A 57 16.44 -12.36 -2.77
C ASN A 57 16.14 -12.84 -4.19
N LYS A 58 17.04 -12.63 -5.14
CA LYS A 58 16.89 -13.02 -6.55
C LYS A 58 15.59 -12.52 -7.20
N VAL A 59 15.16 -11.33 -6.79
CA VAL A 59 13.96 -10.71 -7.31
C VAL A 59 14.24 -10.06 -8.66
N ARG A 60 13.34 -10.26 -9.61
CA ARG A 60 13.40 -9.61 -10.91
C ARG A 60 13.00 -8.14 -10.77
N LEU A 61 13.90 -7.25 -11.19
CA LEU A 61 13.62 -5.81 -11.22
C LEU A 61 13.22 -5.40 -12.64
N VAL A 62 12.04 -4.83 -12.80
CA VAL A 62 11.45 -4.48 -14.09
C VAL A 62 11.16 -2.98 -14.14
N ASN A 63 11.70 -2.28 -15.13
CA ASN A 63 11.27 -0.92 -15.44
C ASN A 63 9.84 -0.97 -16.01
N SER A 64 8.95 -0.16 -15.47
CA SER A 64 7.54 -0.17 -15.85
C SER A 64 7.00 1.25 -15.94
N GLU A 65 6.56 1.64 -17.11
CA GLU A 65 5.95 2.95 -17.34
C GLU A 65 4.53 3.09 -16.72
N CYS A 66 3.99 2.01 -16.18
CA CYS A 66 2.62 1.97 -15.66
C CYS A 66 2.46 2.51 -14.24
N LEU A 67 3.54 2.63 -13.43
CA LEU A 67 3.41 3.01 -12.02
C LEU A 67 2.92 4.46 -11.83
N LEU A 68 3.39 5.37 -12.67
CA LEU A 68 2.92 6.76 -12.66
C LEU A 68 1.46 6.87 -13.09
N ASP A 69 1.03 6.06 -14.05
CA ASP A 69 -0.38 6.00 -14.47
C ASP A 69 -1.28 5.48 -13.34
N VAL A 70 -0.81 4.52 -12.54
CA VAL A 70 -1.53 4.07 -11.34
C VAL A 70 -1.73 5.23 -10.37
N ALA A 71 -0.68 6.00 -10.11
CA ALA A 71 -0.77 7.15 -9.19
C ALA A 71 -1.74 8.24 -9.73
N ARG A 72 -1.67 8.57 -11.01
CA ARG A 72 -2.58 9.53 -11.66
C ARG A 72 -4.04 9.07 -11.60
N LYS A 73 -4.31 7.82 -11.94
CA LYS A 73 -5.67 7.25 -11.88
C LYS A 73 -6.22 7.23 -10.46
N CYS A 74 -5.39 6.97 -9.45
CA CYS A 74 -5.80 7.09 -8.06
C CYS A 74 -6.26 8.52 -7.73
N ALA A 75 -5.52 9.53 -8.20
CA ALA A 75 -5.87 10.93 -7.97
C ALA A 75 -7.15 11.36 -8.71
N GLU A 76 -7.33 10.92 -9.95
CA GLU A 76 -8.50 11.24 -10.78
C GLU A 76 -9.81 10.66 -10.20
N HIS A 77 -9.73 9.55 -9.47
CA HIS A 77 -10.87 8.84 -8.91
C HIS A 77 -10.94 8.90 -7.38
N LEU A 78 -10.45 9.99 -6.81
CA LEU A 78 -10.44 10.23 -5.37
C LEU A 78 -11.86 10.26 -4.80
N GLU A 79 -12.11 9.44 -3.79
CA GLU A 79 -13.30 9.57 -2.96
C GLU A 79 -13.09 10.58 -1.83
N THR A 80 -14.19 11.18 -1.40
CA THR A 80 -14.18 12.07 -0.23
C THR A 80 -14.06 11.30 1.10
N GLU A 81 -14.21 9.98 1.06
CA GLU A 81 -14.09 9.10 2.21
C GLU A 81 -12.68 8.53 2.30
N TYR A 82 -12.18 8.42 3.51
CA TYR A 82 -10.88 7.82 3.80
C TYR A 82 -11.01 6.66 4.79
N MET A 83 -10.04 5.77 4.77
CA MET A 83 -9.93 4.65 5.68
C MET A 83 -8.84 4.88 6.72
N LYS A 84 -9.11 4.48 7.95
CA LYS A 84 -8.13 4.48 9.04
C LYS A 84 -7.87 3.05 9.51
N PRO A 85 -6.62 2.72 9.87
CA PRO A 85 -6.32 1.48 10.57
C PRO A 85 -7.09 1.40 11.89
N THR A 86 -7.58 0.22 12.20
CA THR A 86 -8.11 -0.14 13.53
C THR A 86 -7.00 -0.77 14.36
N THR A 87 -7.28 -1.17 15.58
CA THR A 87 -6.37 -1.98 16.40
C THR A 87 -6.46 -3.48 16.06
N VAL A 88 -7.39 -3.86 15.19
CA VAL A 88 -7.67 -5.26 14.86
C VAL A 88 -6.79 -5.74 13.71
N SER A 89 -6.20 -6.91 13.89
CA SER A 89 -5.53 -7.67 12.84
C SER A 89 -6.17 -9.06 12.74
N ILE A 90 -6.26 -9.59 11.54
CA ILE A 90 -6.80 -10.92 11.28
C ILE A 90 -5.90 -11.68 10.31
N MET A 91 -5.93 -13.00 10.36
CA MET A 91 -5.26 -13.83 9.36
C MET A 91 -6.21 -14.08 8.19
N VAL A 92 -5.74 -13.81 6.97
CA VAL A 92 -6.44 -14.18 5.74
C VAL A 92 -5.54 -15.13 4.97
N GLY A 93 -5.89 -16.42 4.99
CA GLY A 93 -4.97 -17.47 4.58
C GLY A 93 -3.71 -17.46 5.44
N SER A 94 -2.53 -17.32 4.84
CA SER A 94 -1.24 -17.21 5.53
C SER A 94 -0.79 -15.75 5.77
N THR A 95 -1.60 -14.76 5.40
CA THR A 95 -1.22 -13.35 5.46
C THR A 95 -1.77 -12.68 6.73
N ASP A 96 -0.89 -12.10 7.54
CA ASP A 96 -1.29 -11.21 8.64
C ASP A 96 -1.78 -9.87 8.05
N THR A 97 -3.00 -9.50 8.38
CA THR A 97 -3.66 -8.34 7.79
C THR A 97 -4.06 -7.33 8.83
N GLN A 98 -4.08 -6.07 8.43
CA GLN A 98 -4.59 -4.95 9.20
C GLN A 98 -6.01 -4.63 8.73
N VAL A 99 -6.96 -4.60 9.66
CA VAL A 99 -8.33 -4.14 9.39
C VAL A 99 -8.34 -2.61 9.35
N LEU A 100 -8.90 -2.06 8.27
CA LEU A 100 -9.16 -0.63 8.11
C LEU A 100 -10.66 -0.38 8.09
N LYS A 101 -11.07 0.81 8.54
CA LYS A 101 -12.45 1.24 8.61
C LYS A 101 -12.63 2.60 7.98
N THR A 102 -13.71 2.77 7.21
CA THR A 102 -14.08 4.08 6.66
C THR A 102 -14.54 5.04 7.74
N SER A 103 -14.37 6.33 7.47
CA SER A 103 -14.72 7.40 8.40
C SER A 103 -16.23 7.57 8.60
N ARG A 104 -17.03 7.31 7.57
CA ARG A 104 -18.49 7.57 7.56
C ARG A 104 -19.33 6.31 7.48
N THR A 105 -19.15 5.48 6.48
CA THR A 105 -20.01 4.33 6.18
C THR A 105 -19.74 3.11 7.03
N LYS A 106 -18.71 3.14 7.89
CA LYS A 106 -18.23 2.00 8.71
C LYS A 106 -17.82 0.76 7.89
N ARG A 107 -17.67 0.91 6.58
CA ARG A 107 -17.16 -0.16 5.70
C ARG A 107 -15.80 -0.63 6.20
N LEU A 108 -15.60 -1.93 6.21
CA LEU A 108 -14.35 -2.57 6.60
C LEU A 108 -13.62 -3.11 5.37
N THR A 109 -12.31 -3.09 5.42
CA THR A 109 -11.44 -3.77 4.47
C THR A 109 -10.16 -4.21 5.16
N VAL A 110 -9.39 -5.07 4.53
CA VAL A 110 -8.11 -5.53 5.06
C VAL A 110 -7.01 -5.34 4.02
N VAL A 111 -5.83 -5.01 4.52
CA VAL A 111 -4.60 -4.92 3.74
C VAL A 111 -3.51 -5.74 4.41
N ASN A 112 -2.49 -6.13 3.64
CA ASN A 112 -1.32 -6.77 4.23
C ASN A 112 -0.68 -5.82 5.25
N LYS A 113 -0.57 -6.29 6.48
CA LYS A 113 -0.07 -5.52 7.62
C LYS A 113 1.39 -5.10 7.47
N GLU A 114 2.21 -5.88 6.76
CA GLU A 114 3.61 -5.53 6.52
C GLU A 114 3.73 -4.21 5.75
N TYR A 115 2.86 -3.94 4.77
CA TYR A 115 2.86 -2.67 4.07
C TYR A 115 2.46 -1.50 4.96
N MET A 116 1.43 -1.67 5.79
CA MET A 116 1.03 -0.63 6.74
C MET A 116 2.11 -0.31 7.75
N GLN A 117 2.82 -1.33 8.22
CA GLN A 117 3.93 -1.17 9.17
C GLN A 117 5.17 -0.47 8.58
N CYS A 118 5.21 -0.25 7.26
CA CYS A 118 6.25 0.58 6.64
C CYS A 118 6.02 2.08 6.87
N LEU A 119 4.78 2.49 7.16
CA LEU A 119 4.45 3.87 7.49
C LEU A 119 4.73 4.14 8.97
N GLU A 120 5.47 5.19 9.26
CA GLU A 120 5.61 5.68 10.64
C GLU A 120 4.23 6.17 11.11
N ASP A 121 3.83 5.83 12.34
CA ASP A 121 2.51 6.10 12.89
C ASP A 121 1.34 5.54 12.05
N ALA A 122 1.47 4.31 11.60
CA ALA A 122 0.43 3.66 10.79
C ALA A 122 -0.99 3.80 11.37
N GLY A 123 -1.13 3.81 12.69
CA GLY A 123 -2.43 3.97 13.37
C GLY A 123 -3.11 5.32 13.16
N SER A 124 -2.37 6.38 12.80
CA SER A 124 -2.90 7.72 12.50
C SER A 124 -2.95 8.02 11.00
N THR A 125 -2.56 7.08 10.15
CA THR A 125 -2.57 7.24 8.69
C THR A 125 -4.00 7.23 8.16
N MET A 126 -4.27 8.15 7.23
CA MET A 126 -5.53 8.21 6.49
C MET A 126 -5.24 7.82 5.05
N LEU A 127 -5.83 6.73 4.60
CA LEU A 127 -5.71 6.29 3.21
C LEU A 127 -6.99 6.64 2.46
N TYR A 128 -6.85 7.34 1.36
CA TYR A 128 -7.98 7.63 0.48
C TYR A 128 -8.33 6.42 -0.37
N VAL A 129 -9.59 6.28 -0.69
CA VAL A 129 -10.11 5.21 -1.57
C VAL A 129 -10.14 5.74 -2.99
N SER A 130 -9.62 4.97 -3.94
CA SER A 130 -9.76 5.26 -5.37
C SER A 130 -10.80 4.36 -6.01
N LYS A 131 -11.89 4.94 -6.53
CA LYS A 131 -12.90 4.22 -7.30
C LYS A 131 -12.49 4.06 -8.76
N GLN A 132 -11.53 3.23 -9.04
CA GLN A 132 -11.20 2.85 -10.41
C GLN A 132 -12.25 1.87 -10.95
N LYS A 133 -12.96 2.24 -12.01
CA LYS A 133 -13.98 1.40 -12.64
C LYS A 133 -13.46 0.08 -13.23
N THR A 134 -12.15 -0.06 -13.40
CA THR A 134 -11.52 -1.22 -14.04
C THR A 134 -10.87 -2.19 -13.08
N SER A 135 -10.85 -1.88 -11.77
CA SER A 135 -10.22 -2.72 -10.75
C SER A 135 -11.27 -3.47 -9.94
N ILE A 136 -11.05 -4.77 -9.75
CA ILE A 136 -11.83 -5.59 -8.80
C ILE A 136 -11.60 -5.11 -7.35
N LYS A 137 -10.52 -4.38 -7.12
CA LYS A 137 -10.12 -3.86 -5.81
C LYS A 137 -9.92 -2.35 -5.92
N GLU A 138 -10.52 -1.62 -5.02
CA GLU A 138 -10.33 -0.18 -4.90
C GLU A 138 -9.01 0.10 -4.18
N PRO A 139 -7.99 0.70 -4.85
CA PRO A 139 -6.72 1.01 -4.22
C PRO A 139 -6.91 1.98 -3.05
N LEU A 140 -6.14 1.76 -1.99
CA LEU A 140 -6.02 2.68 -0.86
C LEU A 140 -4.70 3.43 -0.99
N PHE A 141 -4.74 4.76 -0.95
CA PHE A 141 -3.54 5.55 -1.19
C PHE A 141 -3.45 6.81 -0.34
N GLU A 142 -2.24 7.29 -0.20
CA GLU A 142 -1.89 8.62 0.29
C GLU A 142 -0.94 9.26 -0.72
N MET A 143 -1.12 10.53 -1.03
CA MET A 143 -0.26 11.25 -1.97
C MET A 143 0.05 12.66 -1.48
N LEU A 144 1.17 13.19 -1.93
CA LEU A 144 1.58 14.57 -1.77
C LEU A 144 1.92 15.13 -3.14
N THR A 145 1.34 16.27 -3.47
CA THR A 145 1.66 17.07 -4.65
C THR A 145 2.36 18.36 -4.24
N ASP A 146 3.13 18.95 -5.15
CA ASP A 146 3.70 20.27 -4.99
C ASP A 146 2.70 21.39 -5.36
N GLU A 147 3.16 22.63 -5.37
CA GLU A 147 2.36 23.80 -5.71
C GLU A 147 1.85 23.78 -7.17
N LYS A 148 2.51 23.03 -8.05
CA LYS A 148 2.13 22.85 -9.46
C LYS A 148 1.23 21.64 -9.69
N GLN A 149 0.74 21.01 -8.63
CA GLN A 149 -0.04 19.78 -8.67
C GLN A 149 0.76 18.55 -9.19
N GLU A 150 2.10 18.63 -9.23
CA GLU A 150 2.94 17.51 -9.60
C GLU A 150 3.12 16.55 -8.43
N LEU A 151 3.13 15.24 -8.72
CA LEU A 151 3.30 14.21 -7.70
C LEU A 151 4.70 14.30 -7.08
N VAL A 152 4.76 14.41 -5.76
CA VAL A 152 6.01 14.40 -4.98
C VAL A 152 6.19 13.08 -4.25
N LYS A 153 5.14 12.59 -3.62
CA LYS A 153 5.15 11.32 -2.89
C LYS A 153 3.85 10.56 -3.10
N PHE A 154 3.98 9.24 -3.16
CA PHE A 154 2.87 8.33 -3.32
C PHE A 154 3.08 7.05 -2.50
N PHE A 155 2.04 6.62 -1.83
CA PHE A 155 1.92 5.32 -1.21
C PHE A 155 0.58 4.73 -1.61
N CYS A 156 0.58 3.52 -2.11
CA CYS A 156 -0.63 2.82 -2.48
C CYS A 156 -0.55 1.36 -2.04
N VAL A 157 -1.64 0.85 -1.53
CA VAL A 157 -1.78 -0.56 -1.17
C VAL A 157 -3.12 -1.09 -1.67
N LEU A 158 -3.12 -2.30 -2.23
CA LEU A 158 -4.34 -2.98 -2.63
C LEU A 158 -4.93 -3.76 -1.46
N PRO A 159 -6.24 -3.64 -1.23
CA PRO A 159 -6.96 -4.48 -0.28
C PRO A 159 -6.88 -5.97 -0.66
N ILE A 160 -6.86 -6.81 0.36
CA ILE A 160 -7.03 -8.25 0.20
C ILE A 160 -8.52 -8.55 0.12
N HIS A 161 -8.92 -9.34 -0.86
CA HIS A 161 -10.32 -9.75 -0.99
C HIS A 161 -10.68 -10.77 0.09
N CYS A 162 -11.48 -10.34 1.05
CA CYS A 162 -12.09 -11.25 2.03
C CYS A 162 -13.39 -10.64 2.56
N ASP A 163 -14.29 -11.49 3.01
CA ASP A 163 -15.48 -11.08 3.75
C ASP A 163 -15.08 -10.82 5.21
N VAL A 164 -14.71 -9.57 5.48
CA VAL A 164 -14.17 -9.15 6.79
C VAL A 164 -15.21 -9.34 7.90
N GLU A 165 -16.48 -9.13 7.60
CA GLU A 165 -17.57 -9.21 8.60
C GLU A 165 -17.75 -10.67 9.06
N ASN A 166 -17.75 -11.61 8.14
CA ASN A 166 -17.81 -13.04 8.47
C ASN A 166 -16.57 -13.50 9.24
N VAL A 167 -15.37 -13.12 8.78
CA VAL A 167 -14.12 -13.50 9.47
C VAL A 167 -14.07 -12.91 10.88
N LEU A 168 -14.51 -11.68 11.09
CA LEU A 168 -14.59 -11.08 12.43
C LEU A 168 -15.66 -11.76 13.29
N GLY A 169 -16.80 -12.11 12.72
CA GLY A 169 -17.86 -12.87 13.41
C GLY A 169 -17.35 -14.21 13.92
N ASP A 170 -16.60 -14.94 13.11
CA ASP A 170 -15.97 -16.20 13.50
C ASP A 170 -14.93 -16.04 14.61
N VAL A 171 -14.11 -14.99 14.55
CA VAL A 171 -13.11 -14.69 15.59
C VAL A 171 -13.77 -14.32 16.91
N LEU A 172 -14.81 -13.49 16.86
CA LEU A 172 -15.56 -13.10 18.06
C LEU A 172 -16.30 -14.28 18.66
N SER A 173 -16.93 -15.14 17.86
CA SER A 173 -17.64 -16.33 18.36
C SER A 173 -16.73 -17.36 19.02
N LYS A 174 -15.48 -17.50 18.55
CA LYS A 174 -14.47 -18.41 19.13
C LYS A 174 -13.81 -17.90 20.42
N ASN A 175 -13.90 -16.59 20.69
CA ASN A 175 -13.32 -15.95 21.89
C ASN A 175 -14.35 -15.69 23.02
N ILE A 176 -15.58 -16.17 22.88
CA ILE A 176 -16.66 -16.05 23.89
C ILE A 176 -16.89 -17.39 24.62
N LEU A 177 -16.02 -18.37 24.46
CA LEU A 177 -16.06 -19.62 25.22
C LEU A 177 -15.03 -19.65 26.32
#